data_0e693fc1ed6982e1d6fa23bdfeef8b7b
#
_entry.id   0e693fc1ed6982e1d6fa23bdfeef8b7b
#
_cell.length_a   1.000
_cell.length_b   1.000
_cell.length_c   1.000
_cell.angle_alpha   90.00
_cell.angle_beta   90.00
_cell.angle_gamma   90.00
#
_symmetry.space_group_name_H-M   'P 1'
#
loop_
_entity.id
_entity.type
_entity.pdbx_description
1 polymer ?
#
loop_
_entity_poly.entity_id
_entity_poly.type
_entity_poly.pdbx_seq_one_letter_code
_entity_poly.pdbx_strand_id
1 'polypeptide(L)'
;MFSNLTLLEWQLIFKPLEELIVQPSIKDGSDRSEKFDFSIGMGYLYATLSKEKQKEIQIGTHSKLVLCAVNDRTDVRRRGMSNINRKKILEIIKKNGIDNVRLKPDSYYESLGEYKFIISPEGNGIDCHRHYEALLSGCIPIIEDNEDMRRKYKDMPILYTKDYSEITPEYLEKKYEEMLYKEYNFSKLFITNFDENNQKMIKDFGNYWCYRMLKKLYYK
;
A
#
# COMPACT_ATOMS: atom_id res chain seq x y z
N MET A 1 -4.03 -0.29 14.18
CA MET A 1 -5.47 -0.50 14.47
C MET A 1 -6.18 -1.40 13.45
N PHE A 2 -5.70 -1.54 12.21
CA PHE A 2 -6.08 -2.65 11.30
C PHE A 2 -5.28 -3.93 11.54
N SER A 3 -4.28 -3.87 12.40
CA SER A 3 -3.46 -5.01 12.83
C SER A 3 -4.24 -6.17 13.45
N ASN A 4 -5.51 -5.95 13.80
CA ASN A 4 -6.34 -6.94 14.49
C ASN A 4 -7.47 -7.50 13.62
N LEU A 5 -7.55 -7.14 12.33
CA LEU A 5 -8.57 -7.70 11.45
C LEU A 5 -8.05 -9.00 10.83
N THR A 6 -8.73 -10.11 11.13
CA THR A 6 -8.53 -11.38 10.44
C THR A 6 -8.90 -11.26 8.98
N LEU A 7 -8.41 -12.18 8.13
CA LEU A 7 -8.81 -12.25 6.72
C LEU A 7 -10.35 -12.33 6.57
N LEU A 8 -11.02 -13.00 7.50
CA LEU A 8 -12.47 -13.12 7.55
C LEU A 8 -13.15 -11.77 7.84
N GLU A 9 -12.60 -10.98 8.74
CA GLU A 9 -13.12 -9.64 9.06
C GLU A 9 -12.88 -8.67 7.92
N TRP A 10 -11.73 -8.74 7.25
CA TRP A 10 -11.50 -8.06 5.98
C TRP A 10 -12.54 -8.47 4.93
N GLN A 11 -12.86 -9.75 4.79
CA GLN A 11 -13.90 -10.25 3.90
C GLN A 11 -15.32 -9.80 4.32
N LEU A 12 -15.57 -9.67 5.62
CA LEU A 12 -16.84 -9.17 6.15
C LEU A 12 -17.03 -7.66 5.96
N ILE A 13 -15.95 -6.89 5.95
CA ILE A 13 -15.96 -5.48 5.54
C ILE A 13 -16.33 -5.37 4.04
N PHE A 14 -15.99 -6.37 3.22
CA PHE A 14 -16.37 -6.45 1.81
C PHE A 14 -17.81 -6.93 1.56
N LYS A 15 -18.42 -7.64 2.51
CA LYS A 15 -19.79 -8.19 2.35
C LYS A 15 -20.86 -7.13 2.09
N PRO A 16 -20.85 -5.94 2.73
CA PRO A 16 -21.74 -4.85 2.37
C PRO A 16 -21.50 -4.31 0.95
N LEU A 17 -20.36 -4.61 0.34
CA LEU A 17 -20.03 -4.22 -1.03
C LEU A 17 -20.65 -5.15 -2.07
N GLU A 18 -21.07 -6.37 -1.70
CA GLU A 18 -21.83 -7.24 -2.59
C GLU A 18 -23.18 -6.62 -2.96
N GLU A 19 -23.81 -5.86 -2.05
CA GLU A 19 -25.01 -5.08 -2.32
C GLU A 19 -24.74 -3.80 -3.14
N LEU A 20 -23.50 -3.31 -3.11
CA LEU A 20 -23.04 -2.13 -3.85
C LEU A 20 -22.35 -2.47 -5.18
N ILE A 21 -22.12 -3.75 -5.49
CA ILE A 21 -21.57 -4.20 -6.77
C ILE A 21 -22.66 -4.13 -7.86
N VAL A 22 -23.12 -2.94 -8.09
CA VAL A 22 -23.70 -2.55 -9.35
C VAL A 22 -22.58 -2.62 -10.39
N GLN A 23 -22.88 -3.15 -11.54
CA GLN A 23 -21.97 -3.28 -12.67
C GLN A 23 -21.09 -2.02 -12.78
N PRO A 24 -19.77 -2.12 -12.59
CA PRO A 24 -18.93 -0.93 -12.50
C PRO A 24 -19.00 -0.16 -13.83
N SER A 25 -19.07 1.15 -13.73
CA SER A 25 -19.03 2.05 -14.89
C SER A 25 -17.71 1.94 -15.68
N ILE A 26 -16.67 1.41 -15.03
CA ILE A 26 -15.34 1.18 -15.61
C ILE A 26 -15.30 -0.24 -16.18
N LYS A 27 -15.20 -0.33 -17.51
CA LYS A 27 -15.26 -1.61 -18.23
C LYS A 27 -13.92 -2.34 -18.28
N ASP A 28 -12.82 -1.64 -18.10
CA ASP A 28 -11.48 -2.21 -18.16
C ASP A 28 -10.58 -1.54 -17.11
N GLY A 29 -9.59 -2.28 -16.63
CA GLY A 29 -8.61 -1.79 -15.64
C GLY A 29 -7.39 -1.16 -16.31
N SER A 30 -7.52 -0.61 -17.52
CA SER A 30 -6.45 0.06 -18.23
C SER A 30 -6.14 1.44 -17.65
N ASP A 31 -7.10 2.04 -16.93
CA ASP A 31 -6.85 3.27 -16.21
C ASP A 31 -5.95 2.98 -15.02
N ARG A 32 -4.79 3.56 -15.08
CA ARG A 32 -3.76 3.36 -14.07
C ARG A 32 -4.01 4.27 -12.88
N SER A 33 -3.98 3.68 -11.69
CA SER A 33 -4.21 4.41 -10.43
C SER A 33 -3.18 5.52 -10.17
N GLU A 34 -1.99 5.38 -10.70
CA GLU A 34 -0.92 6.39 -10.60
C GLU A 34 -1.25 7.72 -11.27
N LYS A 35 -2.20 7.75 -12.22
CA LYS A 35 -2.61 8.99 -12.89
C LYS A 35 -3.51 9.90 -12.05
N PHE A 36 -4.03 9.39 -10.95
CA PHE A 36 -4.94 10.13 -10.09
C PHE A 36 -4.23 10.58 -8.81
N ASP A 37 -4.60 11.75 -8.31
CA ASP A 37 -4.04 12.32 -7.08
C ASP A 37 -4.68 11.74 -5.81
N PHE A 38 -5.59 10.77 -5.94
CA PHE A 38 -6.33 10.13 -4.85
C PHE A 38 -6.22 8.60 -4.93
N SER A 39 -6.54 7.95 -3.82
CA SER A 39 -6.58 6.49 -3.72
C SER A 39 -7.70 5.90 -4.58
N ILE A 40 -7.39 4.85 -5.35
CA ILE A 40 -8.36 4.10 -6.16
C ILE A 40 -8.16 2.60 -6.00
N GLY A 41 -9.07 1.80 -6.55
CA GLY A 41 -8.98 0.34 -6.45
C GLY A 41 -9.10 -0.13 -5.01
N MET A 42 -8.17 -0.97 -4.55
CA MET A 42 -8.15 -1.43 -3.15
C MET A 42 -7.96 -0.29 -2.15
N GLY A 43 -7.40 0.84 -2.57
CA GLY A 43 -7.35 2.05 -1.74
C GLY A 43 -8.72 2.54 -1.29
N TYR A 44 -9.81 2.23 -2.04
CA TYR A 44 -11.16 2.52 -1.61
C TYR A 44 -11.50 1.92 -0.24
N LEU A 45 -11.05 0.72 0.04
CA LEU A 45 -11.29 0.07 1.33
C LEU A 45 -10.67 0.86 2.48
N TYR A 46 -9.46 1.32 2.24
CA TYR A 46 -8.71 2.10 3.20
C TYR A 46 -9.26 3.53 3.29
N ALA A 47 -9.80 4.04 2.19
CA ALA A 47 -10.41 5.37 2.12
C ALA A 47 -11.77 5.45 2.84
N THR A 48 -12.39 4.33 3.23
CA THR A 48 -13.65 4.31 3.97
C THR A 48 -13.51 4.45 5.48
N LEU A 49 -12.29 4.58 5.98
CA LEU A 49 -12.05 4.79 7.41
C LEU A 49 -12.66 6.09 7.92
N SER A 50 -13.15 6.03 9.15
CA SER A 50 -13.72 7.22 9.80
C SER A 50 -12.68 8.32 10.03
N LYS A 51 -13.11 9.59 10.07
CA LYS A 51 -12.24 10.73 10.36
C LYS A 51 -11.60 10.66 11.76
N GLU A 52 -12.27 10.01 12.73
CA GLU A 52 -11.72 9.82 14.06
C GLU A 52 -10.44 8.96 14.01
N LYS A 53 -10.46 7.90 13.21
CA LYS A 53 -9.27 7.03 13.02
C LYS A 53 -8.13 7.72 12.28
N GLN A 54 -8.44 8.71 11.45
CA GLN A 54 -7.43 9.50 10.76
C GLN A 54 -6.47 10.22 11.71
N LYS A 55 -6.97 10.68 12.85
CA LYS A 55 -6.18 11.37 13.88
C LYS A 55 -5.24 10.44 14.65
N GLU A 56 -5.47 9.13 14.55
CA GLU A 56 -4.68 8.11 15.25
C GLU A 56 -3.50 7.60 14.41
N ILE A 57 -3.47 7.92 13.10
CA ILE A 57 -2.37 7.49 12.24
C ILE A 57 -1.19 8.43 12.46
N GLN A 58 -0.11 7.86 12.97
CA GLN A 58 1.15 8.58 13.19
C GLN A 58 2.33 7.63 13.04
N ILE A 59 3.46 8.16 12.62
CA ILE A 59 4.74 7.47 12.73
C ILE A 59 5.33 7.69 14.14
N GLY A 60 6.35 6.92 14.53
CA GLY A 60 7.03 7.15 15.81
C GLY A 60 6.70 6.13 16.91
N THR A 61 5.71 5.30 16.71
CA THR A 61 5.23 4.33 17.73
C THR A 61 5.77 2.91 17.55
N HIS A 62 6.45 2.62 16.46
CA HIS A 62 6.91 1.28 16.06
C HIS A 62 8.32 0.98 16.60
N SER A 63 8.56 -0.27 17.02
CA SER A 63 9.80 -0.69 17.68
C SER A 63 10.77 -1.43 16.75
N LYS A 64 10.26 -2.23 15.79
CA LYS A 64 11.06 -3.01 14.85
C LYS A 64 11.42 -2.16 13.63
N LEU A 65 12.62 -2.35 13.07
CA LEU A 65 13.13 -1.45 12.05
C LEU A 65 12.42 -1.62 10.70
N VAL A 66 12.51 -2.78 10.06
CA VAL A 66 12.00 -2.96 8.70
C VAL A 66 11.42 -4.35 8.48
N LEU A 67 10.25 -4.39 7.85
CA LEU A 67 9.62 -5.61 7.37
C LEU A 67 9.85 -5.77 5.86
N CYS A 68 10.44 -6.88 5.45
CA CYS A 68 10.45 -7.32 4.06
C CYS A 68 9.64 -8.61 3.95
N ALA A 69 8.43 -8.52 3.39
CA ALA A 69 7.52 -9.65 3.17
C ALA A 69 6.96 -9.60 1.73
N VAL A 70 7.86 -9.72 0.76
CA VAL A 70 7.60 -9.47 -0.66
C VAL A 70 7.46 -10.78 -1.42
N ASN A 71 6.40 -10.90 -2.24
CA ASN A 71 6.28 -11.95 -3.23
C ASN A 71 7.04 -11.55 -4.50
N ASP A 72 8.05 -12.33 -4.88
CA ASP A 72 8.96 -12.10 -6.00
C ASP A 72 8.32 -12.27 -7.39
N ARG A 73 7.10 -12.83 -7.47
CA ARG A 73 6.44 -13.16 -8.73
C ARG A 73 5.37 -12.15 -9.18
N THR A 74 5.03 -11.17 -8.34
CA THR A 74 3.88 -10.29 -8.61
C THR A 74 4.14 -9.36 -9.81
N ASP A 75 5.36 -8.94 -10.05
CA ASP A 75 5.71 -8.00 -11.12
C ASP A 75 6.28 -8.64 -12.40
N VAL A 76 6.37 -9.96 -12.47
CA VAL A 76 7.02 -10.69 -13.56
C VAL A 76 6.43 -10.32 -14.92
N ARG A 77 5.10 -10.18 -15.01
CA ARG A 77 4.43 -9.81 -16.26
C ARG A 77 4.82 -8.41 -16.76
N ARG A 78 5.03 -7.47 -15.84
CA ARG A 78 5.32 -6.07 -16.17
C ARG A 78 6.82 -5.79 -16.22
N ARG A 79 7.61 -6.36 -15.30
CA ARG A 79 9.02 -6.04 -15.08
C ARG A 79 9.99 -7.23 -15.18
N GLY A 80 9.53 -8.39 -15.64
CA GLY A 80 10.37 -9.59 -15.69
C GLY A 80 11.70 -9.41 -16.45
N MET A 81 11.69 -8.60 -17.52
CA MET A 81 12.87 -8.28 -18.33
C MET A 81 13.56 -6.96 -17.93
N SER A 82 13.04 -6.27 -16.94
CA SER A 82 13.57 -4.98 -16.48
C SER A 82 14.88 -5.13 -15.70
N ASN A 83 15.71 -4.08 -15.70
CA ASN A 83 16.90 -4.00 -14.86
C ASN A 83 16.57 -3.96 -13.37
N ILE A 84 15.38 -3.50 -13.01
CA ILE A 84 14.85 -3.54 -11.66
C ILE A 84 13.53 -4.32 -11.67
N ASN A 85 13.43 -5.34 -10.83
CA ASN A 85 12.23 -6.14 -10.56
C ASN A 85 12.32 -6.72 -9.15
N ARG A 86 11.21 -7.26 -8.64
CA ARG A 86 11.14 -7.75 -7.25
C ARG A 86 12.20 -8.79 -6.91
N LYS A 87 12.53 -9.69 -7.83
CA LYS A 87 13.59 -10.69 -7.61
C LYS A 87 14.94 -10.01 -7.37
N LYS A 88 15.34 -9.08 -8.25
CA LYS A 88 16.60 -8.34 -8.11
C LYS A 88 16.61 -7.44 -6.87
N ILE A 89 15.49 -6.80 -6.56
CA ILE A 89 15.32 -6.01 -5.32
C ILE A 89 15.57 -6.89 -4.10
N LEU A 90 14.98 -8.09 -4.03
CA LEU A 90 15.19 -9.00 -2.91
C LEU A 90 16.63 -9.48 -2.80
N GLU A 91 17.33 -9.66 -3.92
CA GLU A 91 18.77 -10.00 -3.92
C GLU A 91 19.60 -8.84 -3.33
N ILE A 92 19.29 -7.58 -3.65
CA ILE A 92 19.94 -6.38 -3.12
C ILE A 92 19.65 -6.26 -1.62
N ILE A 93 18.38 -6.30 -1.23
CA ILE A 93 17.94 -6.16 0.17
C ILE A 93 18.56 -7.24 1.05
N LYS A 94 18.67 -8.48 0.56
CA LYS A 94 19.37 -9.56 1.27
C LYS A 94 20.86 -9.28 1.46
N LYS A 95 21.55 -8.77 0.43
CA LYS A 95 22.97 -8.35 0.54
C LYS A 95 23.15 -7.23 1.55
N ASN A 96 22.14 -6.38 1.72
CA ASN A 96 22.13 -5.29 2.69
C ASN A 96 21.73 -5.75 4.12
N GLY A 97 21.62 -7.07 4.37
CA GLY A 97 21.35 -7.62 5.69
C GLY A 97 19.88 -7.65 6.08
N ILE A 98 18.95 -7.47 5.14
CA ILE A 98 17.50 -7.51 5.40
C ILE A 98 16.91 -8.76 4.77
N ASP A 99 16.39 -9.67 5.60
CA ASP A 99 15.78 -10.91 5.12
C ASP A 99 14.34 -10.73 4.68
N ASN A 100 13.98 -11.41 3.57
CA ASN A 100 12.60 -11.50 3.11
C ASN A 100 11.90 -12.65 3.83
N VAL A 101 10.86 -12.34 4.60
CA VAL A 101 10.07 -13.32 5.36
C VAL A 101 8.78 -13.67 4.62
N ARG A 102 8.32 -14.92 4.79
CA ARG A 102 7.01 -15.37 4.31
C ARG A 102 6.04 -15.34 5.47
N LEU A 103 5.03 -14.49 5.38
CA LEU A 103 3.96 -14.38 6.36
C LEU A 103 2.63 -14.83 5.76
N LYS A 104 1.78 -15.43 6.58
CA LYS A 104 0.38 -15.59 6.24
C LYS A 104 -0.29 -14.21 6.24
N PRO A 105 -1.41 -14.00 5.48
CA PRO A 105 -2.06 -12.71 5.41
C PRO A 105 -2.36 -12.08 6.79
N ASP A 106 -2.94 -12.85 7.70
CA ASP A 106 -3.29 -12.35 9.04
C ASP A 106 -2.04 -11.89 9.80
N SER A 107 -0.99 -12.73 9.85
CA SER A 107 0.28 -12.38 10.49
C SER A 107 0.98 -11.19 9.83
N TYR A 108 0.80 -11.00 8.53
CA TYR A 108 1.33 -9.83 7.83
C TYR A 108 0.65 -8.54 8.32
N TYR A 109 -0.68 -8.51 8.38
CA TYR A 109 -1.41 -7.33 8.86
C TYR A 109 -1.14 -7.03 10.33
N GLU A 110 -1.05 -8.04 11.18
CA GLU A 110 -0.67 -7.90 12.58
C GLU A 110 0.74 -7.29 12.72
N SER A 111 1.68 -7.72 11.88
CA SER A 111 3.06 -7.25 11.91
C SER A 111 3.22 -5.78 11.52
N LEU A 112 2.35 -5.22 10.68
CA LEU A 112 2.51 -3.85 10.19
C LEU A 112 2.60 -2.82 11.33
N GLY A 113 1.84 -3.02 12.41
CA GLY A 113 1.87 -2.16 13.58
C GLY A 113 3.15 -2.23 14.43
N GLU A 114 4.11 -3.09 14.10
CA GLU A 114 5.35 -3.27 14.84
C GLU A 114 6.57 -2.64 14.17
N TYR A 115 6.51 -2.41 12.85
CA TYR A 115 7.67 -2.03 12.05
C TYR A 115 7.65 -0.55 11.64
N LYS A 116 8.81 0.11 11.79
CA LYS A 116 9.06 1.49 11.34
C LYS A 116 8.92 1.62 9.82
N PHE A 117 9.48 0.66 9.07
CA PHE A 117 9.48 0.63 7.62
C PHE A 117 8.96 -0.70 7.06
N ILE A 118 8.47 -0.64 5.83
CA ILE A 118 8.16 -1.83 5.03
C ILE A 118 8.74 -1.72 3.62
N ILE A 119 9.40 -2.77 3.15
CA ILE A 119 9.81 -2.88 1.74
C ILE A 119 8.56 -3.07 0.88
N SER A 120 8.24 -2.08 0.06
CA SER A 120 6.99 -2.01 -0.71
C SER A 120 7.23 -1.76 -2.20
N PRO A 121 7.92 -2.66 -2.92
CA PRO A 121 8.24 -2.47 -4.32
C PRO A 121 7.00 -2.56 -5.20
N GLU A 122 7.06 -1.88 -6.35
CA GLU A 122 6.05 -1.97 -7.38
C GLU A 122 5.66 -3.43 -7.68
N GLY A 123 4.41 -3.63 -8.05
CA GLY A 123 3.86 -4.95 -8.38
C GLY A 123 3.31 -5.02 -9.79
N ASN A 124 2.06 -5.44 -9.93
CA ASN A 124 1.34 -5.40 -11.20
C ASN A 124 1.15 -3.96 -11.71
N GLY A 125 1.14 -2.98 -10.83
CA GLY A 125 1.17 -1.55 -11.09
C GLY A 125 2.29 -0.87 -10.32
N ILE A 126 2.46 0.43 -10.56
CA ILE A 126 3.37 1.32 -9.82
C ILE A 126 2.78 1.58 -8.43
N ASP A 127 1.49 1.89 -8.38
CA ASP A 127 0.73 2.06 -7.15
C ASP A 127 0.27 0.70 -6.61
N CYS A 128 0.65 0.39 -5.37
CA CYS A 128 0.44 -0.92 -4.76
C CYS A 128 -0.38 -0.83 -3.47
N HIS A 129 -1.19 -1.85 -3.21
CA HIS A 129 -1.96 -1.98 -1.96
C HIS A 129 -1.10 -1.84 -0.72
N ARG A 130 0.10 -2.41 -0.75
CA ARG A 130 1.05 -2.37 0.37
C ARG A 130 1.44 -0.96 0.78
N HIS A 131 1.46 0.00 -0.15
CA HIS A 131 1.72 1.40 0.18
C HIS A 131 0.66 1.92 1.16
N TYR A 132 -0.63 1.65 0.89
CA TYR A 132 -1.75 2.05 1.73
C TYR A 132 -1.81 1.28 3.05
N GLU A 133 -1.56 -0.03 3.00
CA GLU A 133 -1.52 -0.90 4.18
C GLU A 133 -0.47 -0.38 5.19
N ALA A 134 0.72 -0.03 4.70
CA ALA A 134 1.78 0.56 5.50
C ALA A 134 1.36 1.89 6.11
N LEU A 135 0.92 2.84 5.28
CA LEU A 135 0.55 4.18 5.70
C LEU A 135 -0.56 4.17 6.75
N LEU A 136 -1.59 3.33 6.56
CA LEU A 136 -2.70 3.19 7.52
C LEU A 136 -2.28 2.58 8.87
N SER A 137 -1.17 1.86 8.88
CA SER A 137 -0.59 1.29 10.10
C SER A 137 0.45 2.20 10.74
N GLY A 138 0.68 3.41 10.21
CA GLY A 138 1.74 4.31 10.65
C GLY A 138 3.15 3.82 10.29
N CYS A 139 3.26 2.80 9.45
CA CYS A 139 4.52 2.28 8.94
C CYS A 139 4.92 3.04 7.67
N ILE A 140 6.21 3.32 7.49
CA ILE A 140 6.73 4.06 6.35
C ILE A 140 7.03 3.09 5.19
N PRO A 141 6.31 3.15 4.06
CA PRO A 141 6.64 2.32 2.91
C PRO A 141 7.89 2.84 2.20
N ILE A 142 8.79 1.91 1.83
CA ILE A 142 9.95 2.15 0.97
C ILE A 142 9.56 1.75 -0.44
N ILE A 143 9.51 2.72 -1.35
CA ILE A 143 9.03 2.54 -2.72
C ILE A 143 10.00 3.10 -3.74
N GLU A 144 9.91 2.63 -4.98
CA GLU A 144 10.68 3.19 -6.08
C GLU A 144 10.32 4.66 -6.32
N ASP A 145 11.34 5.46 -6.60
CA ASP A 145 11.18 6.88 -6.89
C ASP A 145 10.51 7.09 -8.26
N ASN A 146 9.35 7.71 -8.24
CA ASN A 146 8.52 7.96 -9.40
C ASN A 146 7.75 9.26 -9.21
N GLU A 147 7.70 10.11 -10.24
CA GLU A 147 7.05 11.43 -10.17
C GLU A 147 5.55 11.33 -9.86
N ASP A 148 4.85 10.35 -10.45
CA ASP A 148 3.43 10.14 -10.18
C ASP A 148 3.19 9.75 -8.72
N MET A 149 4.06 8.90 -8.14
CA MET A 149 3.98 8.51 -6.74
C MET A 149 4.33 9.67 -5.83
N ARG A 150 5.34 10.50 -6.18
CA ARG A 150 5.65 11.72 -5.43
C ARG A 150 4.48 12.70 -5.39
N ARG A 151 3.79 12.89 -6.52
CA ARG A 151 2.57 13.72 -6.59
C ARG A 151 1.44 13.14 -5.75
N LYS A 152 1.17 11.83 -5.91
CA LYS A 152 0.07 11.13 -5.25
C LYS A 152 0.23 11.09 -3.73
N TYR A 153 1.43 10.77 -3.25
CA TYR A 153 1.74 10.65 -1.82
C TYR A 153 2.39 11.90 -1.25
N LYS A 154 2.19 13.05 -1.90
CA LYS A 154 2.71 14.33 -1.41
C LYS A 154 2.28 14.55 0.04
N ASP A 155 3.22 14.95 0.87
CA ASP A 155 3.06 15.23 2.31
C ASP A 155 2.77 13.97 3.18
N MET A 156 2.90 12.77 2.62
CA MET A 156 2.84 11.51 3.37
C MET A 156 4.24 10.98 3.69
N PRO A 157 4.41 10.16 4.76
CA PRO A 157 5.69 9.56 5.13
C PRO A 157 6.06 8.42 4.16
N ILE A 158 6.74 8.75 3.09
CA ILE A 158 7.26 7.79 2.11
C ILE A 158 8.78 7.89 2.06
N LEU A 159 9.48 6.76 2.09
CA LEU A 159 10.89 6.69 1.78
C LEU A 159 11.07 6.25 0.33
N TYR A 160 11.51 7.17 -0.52
CA TYR A 160 11.77 6.91 -1.94
C TYR A 160 13.19 6.38 -2.16
N THR A 161 13.32 5.38 -3.03
CA THR A 161 14.60 4.79 -3.42
C THR A 161 14.67 4.61 -4.94
N LYS A 162 15.87 4.72 -5.51
CA LYS A 162 16.06 4.48 -6.95
C LYS A 162 16.16 2.99 -7.27
N ASP A 163 16.91 2.24 -6.47
CA ASP A 163 17.24 0.85 -6.78
C ASP A 163 17.45 -0.04 -5.53
N TYR A 164 17.10 0.45 -4.36
CA TYR A 164 17.25 -0.21 -3.05
C TYR A 164 18.70 -0.47 -2.60
N SER A 165 19.72 -0.02 -3.32
CA SER A 165 21.11 -0.29 -2.96
C SER A 165 21.52 0.38 -1.65
N GLU A 166 20.95 1.54 -1.34
CA GLU A 166 21.19 2.31 -0.12
C GLU A 166 20.39 1.80 1.10
N ILE A 167 19.42 0.91 0.90
CA ILE A 167 18.52 0.47 1.96
C ILE A 167 19.24 -0.55 2.85
N THR A 168 19.96 -0.04 3.86
CA THR A 168 20.61 -0.82 4.91
C THR A 168 19.99 -0.49 6.28
N PRO A 169 20.18 -1.33 7.32
CA PRO A 169 19.69 -1.02 8.65
C PRO A 169 20.16 0.36 9.16
N GLU A 170 21.43 0.68 9.00
CA GLU A 170 22.02 1.96 9.45
C GLU A 170 21.42 3.15 8.71
N TYR A 171 21.23 3.03 7.39
CA TYR A 171 20.56 4.05 6.60
C TYR A 171 19.12 4.27 7.05
N LEU A 172 18.38 3.19 7.31
CA LEU A 172 17.00 3.25 7.74
C LEU A 172 16.83 3.88 9.12
N GLU A 173 17.70 3.55 10.11
CA GLU A 173 17.66 4.21 11.42
C GLU A 173 17.86 5.71 11.28
N LYS A 174 18.88 6.13 10.54
CA LYS A 174 19.12 7.55 10.28
C LYS A 174 17.91 8.23 9.60
N LYS A 175 17.33 7.58 8.58
CA LYS A 175 16.17 8.13 7.87
C LYS A 175 14.93 8.21 8.75
N TYR A 176 14.74 7.25 9.64
CA TYR A 176 13.63 7.30 10.57
C TYR A 176 13.71 8.53 11.49
N GLU A 177 14.89 8.78 12.09
CA GLU A 177 15.13 9.97 12.90
C GLU A 177 14.83 11.26 12.12
N GLU A 178 15.33 11.39 10.89
CA GLU A 178 15.08 12.54 10.03
C GLU A 178 13.57 12.73 9.72
N MET A 179 12.82 11.64 9.61
CA MET A 179 11.40 11.66 9.28
C MET A 179 10.51 11.98 10.48
N LEU A 180 10.92 11.64 11.71
CA LEU A 180 10.16 11.93 12.92
C LEU A 180 9.97 13.45 13.18
N TYR A 181 10.86 14.29 12.66
CA TYR A 181 10.77 15.74 12.82
C TYR A 181 9.89 16.44 11.78
N LYS A 182 9.23 15.69 10.89
CA LYS A 182 8.37 16.23 9.84
C LYS A 182 6.90 16.08 10.19
N GLU A 183 6.12 17.05 9.79
CA GLU A 183 4.67 16.93 9.81
C GLU A 183 4.17 16.20 8.55
N TYR A 184 3.18 15.33 8.72
CA TYR A 184 2.60 14.54 7.64
C TYR A 184 1.10 14.71 7.56
N ASN A 185 0.58 14.64 6.33
CA ASN A 185 -0.85 14.74 6.06
C ASN A 185 -1.39 13.43 5.48
N PHE A 186 -2.12 12.68 6.28
CA PHE A 186 -2.75 11.42 5.89
C PHE A 186 -4.14 11.61 5.26
N SER A 187 -4.59 12.83 5.04
CA SER A 187 -5.97 13.12 4.59
C SER A 187 -6.34 12.40 3.30
N LYS A 188 -5.40 12.25 2.36
CA LYS A 188 -5.61 11.57 1.08
C LYS A 188 -5.87 10.05 1.20
N LEU A 189 -5.67 9.46 2.36
CA LEU A 189 -6.05 8.07 2.63
C LEU A 189 -7.55 7.90 2.90
N PHE A 190 -8.30 8.99 3.06
CA PHE A 190 -9.70 8.96 3.48
C PHE A 190 -10.61 9.61 2.46
N ILE A 191 -11.58 8.84 1.99
CA ILE A 191 -12.53 9.27 0.95
C ILE A 191 -13.26 10.57 1.33
N THR A 192 -13.50 10.77 2.62
CA THR A 192 -14.23 11.95 3.14
C THR A 192 -13.47 13.28 2.97
N ASN A 193 -12.21 13.25 2.56
CA ASN A 193 -11.41 14.45 2.28
C ASN A 193 -11.43 14.88 0.81
N PHE A 194 -12.13 14.15 -0.03
CA PHE A 194 -12.30 14.47 -1.44
C PHE A 194 -13.69 15.07 -1.72
N ASP A 195 -13.81 15.84 -2.79
CA ASP A 195 -15.09 16.29 -3.30
C ASP A 195 -15.97 15.11 -3.80
N GLU A 196 -17.26 15.36 -4.01
CA GLU A 196 -18.23 14.33 -4.36
C GLU A 196 -17.88 13.60 -5.68
N ASN A 197 -17.34 14.30 -6.67
CA ASN A 197 -16.95 13.70 -7.95
C ASN A 197 -15.79 12.73 -7.75
N ASN A 198 -14.76 13.15 -7.03
CA ASN A 198 -13.61 12.31 -6.70
C ASN A 198 -14.02 11.14 -5.80
N GLN A 199 -14.91 11.34 -4.81
CA GLN A 199 -15.46 10.24 -4.00
C GLN A 199 -16.16 9.20 -4.88
N LYS A 200 -16.99 9.65 -5.84
CA LYS A 200 -17.67 8.77 -6.78
C LYS A 200 -16.66 7.97 -7.63
N MET A 201 -15.63 8.63 -8.18
CA MET A 201 -14.59 7.97 -8.96
C MET A 201 -13.83 6.91 -8.12
N ILE A 202 -13.44 7.25 -6.90
CA ILE A 202 -12.77 6.32 -5.97
C ILE A 202 -13.63 5.08 -5.72
N LYS A 203 -14.94 5.27 -5.48
CA LYS A 203 -15.90 4.18 -5.26
C LYS A 203 -16.04 3.31 -6.51
N ASP A 204 -16.15 3.91 -7.68
CA ASP A 204 -16.29 3.19 -8.95
C ASP A 204 -15.04 2.31 -9.24
N PHE A 205 -13.85 2.83 -9.02
CA PHE A 205 -12.60 2.05 -9.12
C PHE A 205 -12.52 0.93 -8.07
N GLY A 206 -12.90 1.22 -6.82
CA GLY A 206 -12.96 0.23 -5.75
C GLY A 206 -13.91 -0.91 -6.09
N ASN A 207 -15.12 -0.59 -6.55
CA ASN A 207 -16.13 -1.55 -6.98
C ASN A 207 -15.65 -2.43 -8.14
N TYR A 208 -14.96 -1.84 -9.13
CA TYR A 208 -14.37 -2.59 -10.24
C TYR A 208 -13.39 -3.68 -9.77
N TRP A 209 -12.49 -3.34 -8.86
CA TRP A 209 -11.52 -4.30 -8.34
C TRP A 209 -12.16 -5.37 -7.45
N CYS A 210 -13.11 -5.00 -6.61
CA CYS A 210 -13.90 -5.94 -5.81
C CYS A 210 -14.67 -6.92 -6.71
N TYR A 211 -15.35 -6.44 -7.74
CA TYR A 211 -16.06 -7.27 -8.71
C TYR A 211 -15.12 -8.26 -9.40
N ARG A 212 -13.93 -7.84 -9.83
CA ARG A 212 -12.95 -8.74 -10.45
C ARG A 212 -12.44 -9.83 -9.50
N MET A 213 -12.26 -9.50 -8.24
CA MET A 213 -11.84 -10.48 -7.22
C MET A 213 -12.93 -11.51 -6.96
N LEU A 214 -14.16 -11.06 -6.76
CA LEU A 214 -15.33 -11.92 -6.54
C LEU A 214 -15.56 -12.84 -7.74
N LYS A 215 -15.51 -12.31 -8.96
CA LYS A 215 -15.63 -13.12 -10.18
C LYS A 215 -14.60 -14.24 -10.25
N LYS A 216 -13.37 -14.02 -9.82
CA LYS A 216 -12.33 -15.07 -9.77
C LYS A 216 -12.59 -16.13 -8.70
N LEU A 217 -13.27 -15.78 -7.61
CA LEU A 217 -13.58 -16.69 -6.50
C LEU A 217 -14.80 -17.57 -6.79
N TYR A 218 -15.83 -17.01 -7.43
CA TYR A 218 -17.13 -17.65 -7.61
C TYR A 218 -17.36 -18.27 -9.00
N TYR A 219 -16.52 -17.97 -10.00
CA TYR A 219 -16.68 -18.44 -11.37
C TYR A 219 -15.43 -19.18 -11.91
N LYS A 220 -14.79 -19.96 -11.03
CA LYS A 220 -13.79 -20.95 -11.44
C LYS A 220 -14.47 -22.22 -11.90
#